data_29ba346d2d20cd5b8b318f7883a7dcff
#
_entry.id   29ba346d2d20cd5b8b318f7883a7dcff
#
_cell.length_a   1.000
_cell.length_b   1.000
_cell.length_c   1.000
_cell.angle_alpha   90.00
_cell.angle_beta   90.00
_cell.angle_gamma   90.00
#
_symmetry.space_group_name_H-M   'P 1'
#
loop_
_entity.id
_entity.type
_entity.pdbx_description
1 polymer ?
#
loop_
_entity_poly.entity_id
_entity_poly.type
_entity_poly.pdbx_seq_one_letter_code
_entity_poly.pdbx_strand_id
1 'polypeptide(L)'
;MEAFFYLGKKDFIEDHIKKGSYTNIILLILSGELIFILPYFLSRVFRPTFLEVFGLTNFELGSLFTVYGIVALFSYIYGGTLADRFLPRKLIAISLFLTALGGLFLATYPSFVVLQILYGYWGFTTVFLFWGAMIKATRVWGGTKNQGQAFGFLDGGRGLTAALMGSIGVAIFSLFLTDDVFGASLKERQNAFRNVILFSSGMVAISGVLVFFFMKTRSEKGVFQSENSHSLNNIKAVLKLESVWLLMVIILCAYFGYKVTDIYSLYASEVLGFDEVDAANVSSLQLYLRPIACFSIGFLADRSNGISWISKGFVVMLIGSLFFASGILVAQQYSLFFISLFILALGTYSIRALYFAILQEGKISLALTGTAVGVISLSGYTPDIFGGPLMGYFLDKYPGILGHQYVFGFLVGFSIIGLLASFRYAQIRN
;
A
#
# COMPACT_ATOMS: atom_id res chain seq x y z
N MET A 1 -27.77 -34.83 31.37
CA MET A 1 -27.83 -35.03 29.92
C MET A 1 -27.91 -33.71 29.14
N GLU A 2 -28.60 -32.68 29.62
CA GLU A 2 -28.68 -31.35 28.94
C GLU A 2 -27.35 -30.55 28.89
N ALA A 3 -26.50 -30.67 29.92
CA ALA A 3 -25.20 -29.96 29.93
C ALA A 3 -24.19 -30.46 28.86
N PHE A 4 -24.27 -31.74 28.48
CA PHE A 4 -23.43 -32.34 27.44
C PHE A 4 -23.87 -31.89 26.03
N PHE A 5 -25.16 -31.64 25.83
CA PHE A 5 -25.69 -31.11 24.57
C PHE A 5 -25.34 -29.62 24.36
N TYR A 6 -25.20 -28.85 25.46
CA TYR A 6 -24.82 -27.44 25.41
C TYR A 6 -23.33 -27.23 25.10
N LEU A 7 -22.45 -28.09 25.62
CA LEU A 7 -20.99 -28.05 25.35
C LEU A 7 -20.69 -28.41 23.90
N GLY A 8 -21.26 -29.50 23.37
CA GLY A 8 -21.06 -29.90 21.98
C GLY A 8 -21.58 -28.88 20.94
N LYS A 9 -22.67 -28.16 21.31
CA LYS A 9 -23.21 -27.10 20.44
C LYS A 9 -22.36 -25.82 20.45
N LYS A 10 -21.68 -25.54 21.56
CA LYS A 10 -20.78 -24.40 21.70
C LYS A 10 -19.48 -24.61 20.91
N ASP A 11 -18.90 -25.81 21.02
CA ASP A 11 -17.68 -26.19 20.27
C ASP A 11 -17.94 -26.30 18.76
N PHE A 12 -19.12 -26.84 18.37
CA PHE A 12 -19.55 -26.91 16.97
C PHE A 12 -19.80 -25.50 16.38
N ILE A 13 -20.37 -24.57 17.17
CA ILE A 13 -20.58 -23.17 16.77
C ILE A 13 -19.28 -22.43 16.74
N GLU A 14 -18.35 -22.64 17.69
CA GLU A 14 -17.02 -22.01 17.67
C GLU A 14 -16.15 -22.50 16.50
N ASP A 15 -16.21 -23.77 16.14
CA ASP A 15 -15.45 -24.33 15.00
C ASP A 15 -16.02 -23.88 13.63
N HIS A 16 -17.34 -23.73 13.52
CA HIS A 16 -17.96 -23.14 12.33
C HIS A 16 -17.74 -21.62 12.21
N ILE A 17 -17.64 -20.92 13.35
CA ILE A 17 -17.27 -19.52 13.42
C ILE A 17 -15.80 -19.35 12.98
N LYS A 18 -14.87 -20.21 13.43
CA LYS A 18 -13.47 -20.20 13.01
C LYS A 18 -13.31 -20.45 11.50
N LYS A 19 -13.96 -21.48 10.92
CA LYS A 19 -13.84 -21.79 9.48
C LYS A 19 -14.38 -20.68 8.55
N GLY A 20 -15.49 -20.04 8.89
CA GLY A 20 -16.00 -18.89 8.14
C GLY A 20 -15.15 -17.62 8.29
N SER A 21 -14.36 -17.54 9.36
CA SER A 21 -13.47 -16.45 9.68
C SER A 21 -12.23 -16.42 8.79
N TYR A 22 -11.59 -17.57 8.54
CA TYR A 22 -10.38 -17.63 7.69
C TYR A 22 -10.66 -17.29 6.23
N THR A 23 -11.78 -17.72 5.67
CA THR A 23 -12.19 -17.34 4.31
C THR A 23 -12.34 -15.84 4.19
N ASN A 24 -12.93 -15.16 5.17
CA ASN A 24 -13.09 -13.71 5.13
C ASN A 24 -11.73 -12.97 5.11
N ILE A 25 -10.77 -13.36 5.95
CA ILE A 25 -9.47 -12.68 5.97
C ILE A 25 -8.69 -12.93 4.69
N ILE A 26 -8.74 -14.14 4.13
CA ILE A 26 -8.11 -14.44 2.83
C ILE A 26 -8.71 -13.58 1.72
N LEU A 27 -10.04 -13.46 1.67
CA LEU A 27 -10.71 -12.60 0.69
C LEU A 27 -10.37 -11.12 0.89
N LEU A 28 -10.24 -10.66 2.13
CA LEU A 28 -9.80 -9.28 2.44
C LEU A 28 -8.35 -9.05 2.04
N ILE A 29 -7.46 -10.02 2.25
CA ILE A 29 -6.06 -9.97 1.81
C ILE A 29 -5.98 -9.85 0.29
N LEU A 30 -6.61 -10.78 -0.43
CA LEU A 30 -6.59 -10.81 -1.89
C LEU A 30 -7.21 -9.53 -2.46
N SER A 31 -8.43 -9.19 -2.06
CA SER A 31 -9.11 -7.99 -2.56
C SER A 31 -8.37 -6.71 -2.19
N GLY A 32 -7.79 -6.66 -0.98
CA GLY A 32 -7.08 -5.51 -0.44
C GLY A 32 -5.79 -5.16 -1.19
N GLU A 33 -5.16 -6.12 -1.86
CA GLU A 33 -4.01 -5.85 -2.72
C GLU A 33 -4.41 -5.74 -4.20
N LEU A 34 -5.27 -6.66 -4.68
CA LEU A 34 -5.68 -6.69 -6.08
C LEU A 34 -6.36 -5.38 -6.53
N ILE A 35 -7.09 -4.71 -5.66
CA ILE A 35 -7.74 -3.42 -5.96
C ILE A 35 -6.74 -2.34 -6.37
N PHE A 36 -5.49 -2.38 -5.88
CA PHE A 36 -4.43 -1.41 -6.16
C PHE A 36 -3.48 -1.83 -7.28
N ILE A 37 -3.68 -3.01 -7.90
CA ILE A 37 -2.80 -3.48 -8.97
C ILE A 37 -2.83 -2.53 -10.16
N LEU A 38 -4.01 -2.15 -10.63
CA LEU A 38 -4.16 -1.32 -11.82
C LEU A 38 -3.65 0.12 -11.62
N PRO A 39 -4.03 0.84 -10.54
CA PRO A 39 -3.61 2.23 -10.39
C PRO A 39 -2.16 2.42 -9.94
N TYR A 40 -1.56 1.48 -9.22
CA TYR A 40 -0.24 1.69 -8.61
C TYR A 40 0.78 0.62 -8.97
N PHE A 41 0.38 -0.63 -8.89
CA PHE A 41 1.32 -1.75 -8.94
C PHE A 41 1.95 -1.90 -10.34
N LEU A 42 1.16 -1.80 -11.40
CA LEU A 42 1.66 -1.93 -12.77
C LEU A 42 2.73 -0.87 -13.08
N SER A 43 2.45 0.38 -12.75
CA SER A 43 3.41 1.48 -12.94
C SER A 43 4.60 1.46 -11.98
N ARG A 44 4.54 0.70 -10.89
CA ARG A 44 5.67 0.46 -9.98
C ARG A 44 6.60 -0.62 -10.49
N VAL A 45 6.03 -1.77 -10.84
CA VAL A 45 6.80 -2.94 -11.26
C VAL A 45 7.38 -2.75 -12.66
N PHE A 46 6.57 -2.25 -13.59
CA PHE A 46 6.92 -2.06 -14.99
C PHE A 46 7.13 -0.59 -15.35
N ARG A 47 7.79 0.20 -14.47
CA ARG A 47 7.87 1.65 -14.68
C ARG A 47 8.49 2.06 -16.02
N PRO A 48 9.65 1.50 -16.43
CA PRO A 48 10.23 1.83 -17.75
C PRO A 48 9.23 1.54 -18.88
N THR A 49 8.71 0.32 -18.92
CA THR A 49 7.71 -0.10 -19.92
C THR A 49 6.47 0.78 -19.88
N PHE A 50 5.94 1.11 -18.67
CA PHE A 50 4.75 1.94 -18.52
C PHE A 50 4.96 3.33 -19.13
N LEU A 51 6.10 3.97 -18.84
CA LEU A 51 6.44 5.28 -19.40
C LEU A 51 6.52 5.22 -20.93
N GLU A 52 7.19 4.21 -21.46
CA GLU A 52 7.39 4.06 -22.91
C GLU A 52 6.08 3.76 -23.66
N VAL A 53 5.29 2.76 -23.22
CA VAL A 53 4.09 2.34 -23.93
C VAL A 53 2.96 3.38 -23.93
N PHE A 54 2.92 4.25 -22.90
CA PHE A 54 1.98 5.37 -22.81
C PHE A 54 2.57 6.69 -23.30
N GLY A 55 3.89 6.74 -23.63
CA GLY A 55 4.59 7.95 -24.06
C GLY A 55 4.59 9.04 -22.99
N LEU A 56 4.82 8.66 -21.71
CA LEU A 56 4.77 9.55 -20.57
C LEU A 56 6.16 9.89 -20.06
N THR A 57 6.34 11.11 -19.57
CA THR A 57 7.45 11.48 -18.71
C THR A 57 7.21 11.00 -17.27
N ASN A 58 8.24 10.98 -16.44
CA ASN A 58 8.10 10.65 -15.03
C ASN A 58 7.22 11.67 -14.28
N PHE A 59 7.27 12.94 -14.66
CA PHE A 59 6.44 13.99 -14.10
C PHE A 59 4.96 13.79 -14.47
N GLU A 60 4.67 13.44 -15.71
CA GLU A 60 3.30 13.14 -16.15
C GLU A 60 2.73 11.93 -15.40
N LEU A 61 3.49 10.84 -15.28
CA LEU A 61 3.08 9.70 -14.44
C LEU A 61 2.85 10.12 -12.98
N GLY A 62 3.74 10.96 -12.43
CA GLY A 62 3.56 11.53 -11.09
C GLY A 62 2.27 12.34 -10.95
N SER A 63 1.89 13.11 -12.00
CA SER A 63 0.66 13.91 -12.00
C SER A 63 -0.62 13.06 -12.04
N LEU A 64 -0.58 11.84 -12.62
CA LEU A 64 -1.67 10.88 -12.54
C LEU A 64 -1.93 10.49 -11.08
N PHE A 65 -0.87 10.23 -10.29
CA PHE A 65 -1.00 9.96 -8.86
C PHE A 65 -1.53 11.16 -8.08
N THR A 66 -1.20 12.40 -8.50
CA THR A 66 -1.77 13.61 -7.89
C THR A 66 -3.27 13.65 -8.05
N VAL A 67 -3.78 13.42 -9.26
CA VAL A 67 -5.24 13.38 -9.50
C VAL A 67 -5.90 12.28 -8.68
N TYR A 68 -5.31 11.09 -8.67
CA TYR A 68 -5.78 9.99 -7.81
C TYR A 68 -5.82 10.44 -6.34
N GLY A 69 -4.71 10.99 -5.81
CA GLY A 69 -4.57 11.38 -4.41
C GLY A 69 -5.55 12.46 -3.98
N ILE A 70 -5.82 13.46 -4.84
CA ILE A 70 -6.83 14.49 -4.60
C ILE A 70 -8.23 13.87 -4.48
N VAL A 71 -8.62 13.02 -5.43
CA VAL A 71 -9.92 12.33 -5.38
C VAL A 71 -10.00 11.41 -4.17
N ALA A 72 -8.91 10.69 -3.84
CA ALA A 72 -8.82 9.85 -2.67
C ALA A 72 -8.99 10.63 -1.37
N LEU A 73 -8.41 11.85 -1.26
CA LEU A 73 -8.54 12.70 -0.08
C LEU A 73 -10.01 13.00 0.24
N PHE A 74 -10.79 13.44 -0.76
CA PHE A 74 -12.23 13.65 -0.61
C PHE A 74 -12.98 12.34 -0.33
N SER A 75 -12.53 11.25 -0.96
CA SER A 75 -13.11 9.92 -0.80
C SER A 75 -12.96 9.38 0.62
N TYR A 76 -11.85 9.66 1.31
CA TYR A 76 -11.67 9.29 2.73
C TYR A 76 -12.68 9.94 3.66
N ILE A 77 -13.04 11.21 3.41
CA ILE A 77 -13.99 11.96 4.25
C ILE A 77 -15.38 11.32 4.22
N TYR A 78 -15.84 10.93 3.04
CA TYR A 78 -17.22 10.46 2.85
C TYR A 78 -17.34 8.93 2.77
N GLY A 79 -16.29 8.22 2.41
CA GLY A 79 -16.29 6.76 2.23
C GLY A 79 -16.55 6.01 3.54
N GLY A 80 -16.13 6.54 4.69
CA GLY A 80 -16.41 5.97 6.00
C GLY A 80 -17.91 5.90 6.29
N THR A 81 -18.65 6.96 6.01
CA THR A 81 -20.12 7.01 6.20
C THR A 81 -20.85 6.03 5.29
N LEU A 82 -20.34 5.81 4.08
CA LEU A 82 -20.88 4.83 3.15
C LEU A 82 -20.66 3.39 3.67
N ALA A 83 -19.46 3.11 4.18
CA ALA A 83 -19.13 1.82 4.76
C ALA A 83 -20.00 1.47 5.98
N ASP A 84 -20.48 2.49 6.71
CA ASP A 84 -21.38 2.27 7.86
C ASP A 84 -22.81 1.91 7.45
N ARG A 85 -23.26 2.39 6.29
CA ARG A 85 -24.64 2.19 5.81
C ARG A 85 -24.83 0.89 5.02
N PHE A 86 -23.78 0.42 4.36
CA PHE A 86 -23.86 -0.73 3.45
C PHE A 86 -23.02 -1.91 3.94
N LEU A 87 -23.41 -3.11 3.50
CA LEU A 87 -22.66 -4.32 3.80
C LEU A 87 -21.28 -4.29 3.12
N PRO A 88 -20.17 -4.51 3.86
CA PRO A 88 -18.81 -4.49 3.30
C PRO A 88 -18.68 -5.37 2.06
N ARG A 89 -19.26 -6.56 2.05
CA ARG A 89 -19.26 -7.49 0.91
C ARG A 89 -19.72 -6.84 -0.39
N LYS A 90 -20.83 -6.10 -0.36
CA LYS A 90 -21.37 -5.45 -1.57
C LYS A 90 -20.48 -4.32 -2.05
N LEU A 91 -20.01 -3.47 -1.13
CA LEU A 91 -19.15 -2.33 -1.47
C LEU A 91 -17.81 -2.80 -2.04
N ILE A 92 -17.17 -3.78 -1.42
CA ILE A 92 -15.91 -4.36 -1.87
C ILE A 92 -16.07 -4.98 -3.26
N ALA A 93 -17.11 -5.80 -3.47
CA ALA A 93 -17.33 -6.44 -4.76
C ALA A 93 -17.60 -5.43 -5.88
N ILE A 94 -18.49 -4.46 -5.66
CA ILE A 94 -18.79 -3.39 -6.65
C ILE A 94 -17.53 -2.60 -6.98
N SER A 95 -16.74 -2.23 -5.96
CA SER A 95 -15.49 -1.52 -6.13
C SER A 95 -14.50 -2.29 -7.03
N LEU A 96 -14.32 -3.60 -6.79
CA LEU A 96 -13.45 -4.46 -7.58
C LEU A 96 -13.90 -4.54 -9.04
N PHE A 97 -15.20 -4.72 -9.30
CA PHE A 97 -15.73 -4.74 -10.66
C PHE A 97 -15.53 -3.41 -11.39
N LEU A 98 -15.84 -2.30 -10.74
CA LEU A 98 -15.61 -0.98 -11.32
C LEU A 98 -14.13 -0.73 -11.59
N THR A 99 -13.25 -1.08 -10.65
CA THR A 99 -11.80 -0.94 -10.85
C THR A 99 -11.29 -1.80 -12.01
N ALA A 100 -11.78 -3.03 -12.16
CA ALA A 100 -11.43 -3.92 -13.26
C ALA A 100 -11.87 -3.36 -14.63
N LEU A 101 -13.05 -2.71 -14.73
CA LEU A 101 -13.49 -2.02 -15.94
C LEU A 101 -12.50 -0.91 -16.33
N GLY A 102 -11.98 -0.16 -15.37
CA GLY A 102 -10.92 0.81 -15.62
C GLY A 102 -9.65 0.17 -16.21
N GLY A 103 -9.32 -1.05 -15.80
CA GLY A 103 -8.19 -1.80 -16.35
C GLY A 103 -8.41 -2.24 -17.81
N LEU A 104 -9.62 -2.66 -18.17
CA LEU A 104 -9.97 -2.93 -19.58
C LEU A 104 -9.80 -1.67 -20.42
N PHE A 105 -10.17 -0.53 -19.88
CA PHE A 105 -9.98 0.75 -20.54
C PHE A 105 -8.50 1.15 -20.62
N LEU A 106 -7.70 0.92 -19.58
CA LEU A 106 -6.24 1.15 -19.60
C LEU A 106 -5.57 0.36 -20.73
N ALA A 107 -6.03 -0.87 -21.01
CA ALA A 107 -5.49 -1.74 -22.07
C ALA A 107 -5.67 -1.18 -23.49
N THR A 108 -6.48 -0.13 -23.67
CA THR A 108 -6.66 0.58 -24.96
C THR A 108 -5.57 1.63 -25.20
N TYR A 109 -4.66 1.87 -24.27
CA TYR A 109 -3.62 2.90 -24.32
C TYR A 109 -4.17 4.32 -24.51
N PRO A 110 -5.03 4.79 -23.61
CA PRO A 110 -5.64 6.11 -23.72
C PRO A 110 -4.60 7.24 -23.61
N SER A 111 -4.94 8.43 -24.12
CA SER A 111 -4.09 9.62 -24.04
C SER A 111 -3.90 10.10 -22.58
N PHE A 112 -2.87 10.93 -22.36
CA PHE A 112 -2.52 11.44 -21.03
C PHE A 112 -3.70 12.09 -20.28
N VAL A 113 -4.49 12.95 -20.95
CA VAL A 113 -5.66 13.60 -20.31
C VAL A 113 -6.69 12.57 -19.87
N VAL A 114 -6.90 11.56 -20.69
CA VAL A 114 -7.86 10.47 -20.39
C VAL A 114 -7.33 9.58 -19.27
N LEU A 115 -6.00 9.35 -19.21
CA LEU A 115 -5.35 8.69 -18.06
C LEU A 115 -5.57 9.46 -16.76
N GLN A 116 -5.48 10.79 -16.75
CA GLN A 116 -5.79 11.60 -15.57
C GLN A 116 -7.21 11.35 -15.06
N ILE A 117 -8.19 11.30 -15.97
CA ILE A 117 -9.59 10.98 -15.63
C ILE A 117 -9.71 9.56 -15.06
N LEU A 118 -9.02 8.60 -15.67
CA LEU A 118 -9.00 7.20 -15.21
C LEU A 118 -8.39 7.06 -13.81
N TYR A 119 -7.31 7.78 -13.53
CA TYR A 119 -6.68 7.77 -12.20
C TYR A 119 -7.60 8.44 -11.15
N GLY A 120 -8.29 9.51 -11.51
CA GLY A 120 -9.36 10.08 -10.68
C GLY A 120 -10.49 9.09 -10.42
N TYR A 121 -10.94 8.38 -11.44
CA TYR A 121 -11.93 7.31 -11.32
C TYR A 121 -11.45 6.20 -10.37
N TRP A 122 -10.18 5.78 -10.44
CA TRP A 122 -9.63 4.80 -9.51
C TRP A 122 -9.49 5.36 -8.10
N GLY A 123 -9.18 6.66 -7.92
CA GLY A 123 -9.21 7.31 -6.60
C GLY A 123 -10.59 7.21 -5.94
N PHE A 124 -11.65 7.28 -6.74
CA PHE A 124 -13.03 7.07 -6.28
C PHE A 124 -13.31 5.59 -6.00
N THR A 125 -13.10 4.69 -6.94
CA THR A 125 -13.47 3.28 -6.77
C THR A 125 -12.71 2.60 -5.65
N THR A 126 -11.40 2.85 -5.52
CA THR A 126 -10.53 2.16 -4.56
C THR A 126 -10.61 2.76 -3.15
N VAL A 127 -10.97 4.03 -3.02
CA VAL A 127 -11.00 4.69 -1.71
C VAL A 127 -12.42 4.90 -1.21
N PHE A 128 -13.29 5.53 -2.00
CA PHE A 128 -14.65 5.84 -1.57
C PHE A 128 -15.48 4.58 -1.32
N LEU A 129 -15.41 3.61 -2.24
CA LEU A 129 -16.20 2.37 -2.15
C LEU A 129 -15.49 1.29 -1.34
N PHE A 130 -14.17 1.17 -1.47
CA PHE A 130 -13.45 -0.01 -0.98
C PHE A 130 -12.84 0.18 0.40
N TRP A 131 -12.07 1.25 0.59
CA TRP A 131 -11.16 1.37 1.75
C TRP A 131 -11.88 1.27 3.09
N GLY A 132 -12.93 2.08 3.28
CA GLY A 132 -13.71 2.05 4.52
C GLY A 132 -14.37 0.70 4.79
N ALA A 133 -14.88 0.06 3.74
CA ALA A 133 -15.51 -1.25 3.83
C ALA A 133 -14.51 -2.36 4.19
N MET A 134 -13.30 -2.35 3.61
CA MET A 134 -12.23 -3.28 3.93
C MET A 134 -11.78 -3.13 5.39
N ILE A 135 -11.51 -1.90 5.83
CA ILE A 135 -11.10 -1.63 7.22
C ILE A 135 -12.17 -2.10 8.21
N LYS A 136 -13.45 -1.79 7.93
CA LYS A 136 -14.56 -2.26 8.77
C LYS A 136 -14.65 -3.80 8.84
N ALA A 137 -14.57 -4.47 7.69
CA ALA A 137 -14.60 -5.93 7.64
C ALA A 137 -13.43 -6.58 8.38
N THR A 138 -12.23 -6.00 8.28
CA THR A 138 -11.03 -6.45 9.01
C THR A 138 -11.20 -6.27 10.53
N ARG A 139 -11.72 -5.12 10.97
CA ARG A 139 -12.00 -4.87 12.39
C ARG A 139 -13.02 -5.85 12.96
N VAL A 140 -14.10 -6.14 12.22
CA VAL A 140 -15.11 -7.14 12.60
C VAL A 140 -14.47 -8.52 12.69
N TRP A 141 -13.57 -8.87 11.78
CA TRP A 141 -12.87 -10.16 11.81
C TRP A 141 -11.96 -10.30 13.03
N GLY A 142 -11.20 -9.25 13.37
CA GLY A 142 -10.29 -9.24 14.54
C GLY A 142 -11.01 -9.22 15.88
N GLY A 143 -12.28 -8.82 15.91
CA GLY A 143 -13.05 -8.67 17.15
C GLY A 143 -12.41 -7.64 18.10
N THR A 144 -12.74 -7.72 19.40
CA THR A 144 -12.25 -6.73 20.38
C THR A 144 -10.82 -6.98 20.87
N LYS A 145 -10.30 -8.20 20.72
CA LYS A 145 -9.05 -8.65 21.36
C LYS A 145 -7.88 -8.83 20.39
N ASN A 146 -8.13 -9.05 19.09
CA ASN A 146 -7.12 -9.48 18.12
C ASN A 146 -6.96 -8.49 16.96
N GLN A 147 -7.07 -7.19 17.24
CA GLN A 147 -6.98 -6.16 16.19
C GLN A 147 -5.59 -6.09 15.56
N GLY A 148 -4.53 -6.17 16.38
CA GLY A 148 -3.14 -6.19 15.90
C GLY A 148 -2.88 -7.36 14.95
N GLN A 149 -3.33 -8.56 15.33
CA GLN A 149 -3.21 -9.75 14.47
C GLN A 149 -4.03 -9.59 13.17
N ALA A 150 -5.24 -9.04 13.24
CA ALA A 150 -6.09 -8.87 12.07
C ALA A 150 -5.45 -7.97 11.02
N PHE A 151 -4.93 -6.82 11.42
CA PHE A 151 -4.23 -5.91 10.54
C PHE A 151 -2.86 -6.43 10.11
N GLY A 152 -2.14 -7.14 10.97
CA GLY A 152 -0.89 -7.82 10.66
C GLY A 152 -1.07 -8.89 9.57
N PHE A 153 -2.10 -9.73 9.68
CA PHE A 153 -2.46 -10.70 8.65
C PHE A 153 -2.90 -10.03 7.35
N LEU A 154 -3.68 -8.95 7.45
CA LEU A 154 -4.07 -8.19 6.26
C LEU A 154 -2.86 -7.62 5.53
N ASP A 155 -1.98 -6.88 6.20
CA ASP A 155 -0.84 -6.21 5.55
C ASP A 155 0.25 -7.19 5.11
N GLY A 156 0.57 -8.19 5.92
CA GLY A 156 1.52 -9.23 5.55
C GLY A 156 1.04 -10.07 4.38
N GLY A 157 -0.23 -10.48 4.39
CA GLY A 157 -0.85 -11.22 3.30
C GLY A 157 -0.97 -10.41 2.01
N ARG A 158 -1.28 -9.11 2.10
CA ARG A 158 -1.26 -8.19 0.96
C ARG A 158 0.13 -8.09 0.36
N GLY A 159 1.19 -8.01 1.20
CA GLY A 159 2.56 -8.03 0.72
C GLY A 159 2.91 -9.29 -0.07
N LEU A 160 2.49 -10.47 0.41
CA LEU A 160 2.68 -11.73 -0.30
C LEU A 160 1.90 -11.74 -1.62
N THR A 161 0.64 -11.29 -1.62
CA THR A 161 -0.17 -11.18 -2.84
C THR A 161 0.50 -10.27 -3.87
N ALA A 162 1.03 -9.12 -3.44
CA ALA A 162 1.77 -8.20 -4.30
C ALA A 162 2.99 -8.88 -4.94
N ALA A 163 3.79 -9.59 -4.13
CA ALA A 163 4.99 -10.28 -4.62
C ALA A 163 4.66 -11.35 -5.65
N LEU A 164 3.65 -12.19 -5.38
CA LEU A 164 3.18 -13.23 -6.30
C LEU A 164 2.66 -12.62 -7.60
N MET A 165 1.85 -11.57 -7.51
CA MET A 165 1.32 -10.88 -8.70
C MET A 165 2.42 -10.20 -9.51
N GLY A 166 3.48 -9.70 -8.86
CA GLY A 166 4.67 -9.18 -9.52
C GLY A 166 5.36 -10.25 -10.35
N SER A 167 5.70 -11.36 -9.73
CA SER A 167 6.36 -12.48 -10.40
C SER A 167 5.53 -13.05 -11.57
N ILE A 168 4.20 -13.21 -11.37
CA ILE A 168 3.30 -13.66 -12.43
C ILE A 168 3.22 -12.63 -13.55
N GLY A 169 3.12 -11.33 -13.21
CA GLY A 169 3.08 -10.25 -14.20
C GLY A 169 4.33 -10.21 -15.06
N VAL A 170 5.51 -10.34 -14.44
CA VAL A 170 6.78 -10.41 -15.18
C VAL A 170 6.87 -11.65 -16.06
N ALA A 171 6.44 -12.81 -15.57
CA ALA A 171 6.39 -14.04 -16.37
C ALA A 171 5.45 -13.88 -17.59
N ILE A 172 4.27 -13.28 -17.41
CA ILE A 172 3.37 -13.00 -18.53
C ILE A 172 4.03 -12.02 -19.51
N PHE A 173 4.65 -10.95 -19.02
CA PHE A 173 5.30 -9.96 -19.87
C PHE A 173 6.39 -10.61 -20.73
N SER A 174 7.28 -11.40 -20.11
CA SER A 174 8.37 -12.09 -20.80
C SER A 174 7.89 -13.13 -21.82
N LEU A 175 6.77 -13.83 -21.57
CA LEU A 175 6.22 -14.81 -22.50
C LEU A 175 5.70 -14.18 -23.81
N PHE A 176 5.33 -12.92 -23.82
CA PHE A 176 4.81 -12.20 -24.98
C PHE A 176 5.80 -11.20 -25.57
N LEU A 177 7.02 -11.13 -25.02
CA LEU A 177 8.11 -10.35 -25.58
C LEU A 177 9.02 -11.26 -26.38
N THR A 178 9.68 -10.74 -27.41
CA THR A 178 10.68 -11.46 -28.19
C THR A 178 11.92 -11.79 -27.36
N ASP A 179 12.72 -12.79 -27.77
CA ASP A 179 13.95 -13.18 -27.07
C ASP A 179 14.98 -12.02 -26.97
N ASP A 180 14.96 -11.09 -27.92
CA ASP A 180 15.74 -9.85 -27.85
C ASP A 180 14.90 -8.72 -27.22
N VAL A 181 14.94 -8.63 -25.89
CA VAL A 181 14.18 -7.63 -25.12
C VAL A 181 14.59 -6.20 -25.50
N PHE A 182 15.90 -5.94 -25.70
CA PHE A 182 16.40 -4.62 -26.08
C PHE A 182 15.99 -4.20 -27.48
N GLY A 183 15.91 -5.15 -28.40
CA GLY A 183 15.49 -4.93 -29.79
C GLY A 183 13.98 -4.90 -30.00
N ALA A 184 13.19 -5.18 -28.98
CA ALA A 184 11.73 -5.25 -29.10
C ALA A 184 11.14 -3.90 -29.52
N SER A 185 10.24 -3.92 -30.50
CA SER A 185 9.54 -2.73 -30.97
C SER A 185 8.52 -2.23 -29.93
N LEU A 186 8.16 -0.95 -29.98
CA LEU A 186 7.10 -0.37 -29.14
C LEU A 186 5.79 -1.16 -29.21
N LYS A 187 5.44 -1.66 -30.40
CA LYS A 187 4.21 -2.45 -30.61
C LYS A 187 4.28 -3.80 -29.89
N GLU A 188 5.41 -4.45 -29.87
CA GLU A 188 5.64 -5.71 -29.14
C GLU A 188 5.54 -5.47 -27.64
N ARG A 189 6.21 -4.42 -27.11
CA ARG A 189 6.08 -4.01 -25.70
C ARG A 189 4.64 -3.69 -25.33
N GLN A 190 3.90 -2.94 -26.19
CA GLN A 190 2.48 -2.69 -25.98
C GLN A 190 1.64 -3.96 -25.95
N ASN A 191 1.89 -4.91 -26.85
CA ASN A 191 1.15 -6.18 -26.87
C ASN A 191 1.46 -7.02 -25.62
N ALA A 192 2.72 -7.15 -25.24
CA ALA A 192 3.13 -7.88 -24.04
C ALA A 192 2.52 -7.24 -22.77
N PHE A 193 2.62 -5.92 -22.64
CA PHE A 193 2.10 -5.23 -21.47
C PHE A 193 0.56 -5.20 -21.43
N ARG A 194 -0.12 -5.16 -22.58
CA ARG A 194 -1.57 -5.32 -22.65
C ARG A 194 -2.04 -6.64 -22.04
N ASN A 195 -1.33 -7.74 -22.27
CA ASN A 195 -1.66 -9.02 -21.65
C ASN A 195 -1.52 -8.98 -20.12
N VAL A 196 -0.50 -8.29 -19.58
CA VAL A 196 -0.35 -8.07 -18.14
C VAL A 196 -1.52 -7.23 -17.58
N ILE A 197 -1.93 -6.17 -18.27
CA ILE A 197 -3.07 -5.32 -17.85
C ILE A 197 -4.36 -6.14 -17.86
N LEU A 198 -4.63 -6.90 -18.93
CA LEU A 198 -5.84 -7.71 -19.05
C LEU A 198 -5.89 -8.84 -18.02
N PHE A 199 -4.76 -9.54 -17.81
CA PHE A 199 -4.65 -10.53 -16.73
C PHE A 199 -4.93 -9.91 -15.36
N SER A 200 -4.30 -8.78 -15.06
CA SER A 200 -4.50 -8.05 -13.79
C SER A 200 -5.97 -7.64 -13.62
N SER A 201 -6.60 -7.12 -14.67
CA SER A 201 -8.02 -6.75 -14.67
C SER A 201 -8.92 -7.96 -14.41
N GLY A 202 -8.60 -9.10 -15.02
CA GLY A 202 -9.29 -10.37 -14.78
C GLY A 202 -9.17 -10.84 -13.33
N MET A 203 -7.97 -10.76 -12.75
CA MET A 203 -7.75 -11.13 -11.34
C MET A 203 -8.52 -10.22 -10.37
N VAL A 204 -8.58 -8.92 -10.64
CA VAL A 204 -9.40 -7.96 -9.87
C VAL A 204 -10.89 -8.34 -9.97
N ALA A 205 -11.39 -8.62 -11.16
CA ALA A 205 -12.78 -9.02 -11.38
C ALA A 205 -13.11 -10.36 -10.70
N ILE A 206 -12.25 -11.37 -10.83
CA ILE A 206 -12.39 -12.67 -10.15
C ILE A 206 -12.45 -12.48 -8.64
N SER A 207 -11.57 -11.64 -8.07
CA SER A 207 -11.63 -11.31 -6.66
C SER A 207 -12.98 -10.68 -6.27
N GLY A 208 -13.56 -9.84 -7.11
CA GLY A 208 -14.90 -9.28 -6.94
C GLY A 208 -15.99 -10.38 -6.87
N VAL A 209 -15.94 -11.36 -7.77
CA VAL A 209 -16.82 -12.53 -7.76
C VAL A 209 -16.65 -13.32 -6.48
N LEU A 210 -15.41 -13.65 -6.10
CA LEU A 210 -15.12 -14.41 -4.88
C LEU A 210 -15.63 -13.70 -3.63
N VAL A 211 -15.41 -12.39 -3.51
CA VAL A 211 -15.92 -11.58 -2.40
C VAL A 211 -17.45 -11.60 -2.38
N PHE A 212 -18.09 -11.40 -3.53
CA PHE A 212 -19.54 -11.35 -3.63
C PHE A 212 -20.22 -12.65 -3.17
N PHE A 213 -19.67 -13.81 -3.53
CA PHE A 213 -20.28 -15.09 -3.22
C PHE A 213 -19.83 -15.68 -1.89
N PHE A 214 -18.56 -15.54 -1.53
CA PHE A 214 -17.95 -16.27 -0.41
C PHE A 214 -17.72 -15.44 0.85
N MET A 215 -17.68 -14.10 0.78
CA MET A 215 -17.53 -13.27 1.97
C MET A 215 -18.79 -13.29 2.80
N LYS A 216 -18.70 -13.86 4.00
CA LYS A 216 -19.79 -13.90 4.97
C LYS A 216 -19.79 -12.59 5.77
N THR A 217 -20.81 -11.78 5.58
CA THR A 217 -21.05 -10.60 6.42
C THR A 217 -22.16 -10.90 7.40
N ARG A 218 -21.86 -10.91 8.69
CA ARG A 218 -22.90 -10.86 9.72
C ARG A 218 -23.56 -9.48 9.66
N SER A 219 -24.87 -9.47 9.52
CA SER A 219 -25.66 -8.28 9.76
C SER A 219 -25.71 -8.06 11.28
N GLU A 220 -24.67 -7.45 11.82
CA GLU A 220 -24.66 -7.04 13.22
C GLU A 220 -25.43 -5.72 13.35
N LYS A 221 -26.76 -5.84 13.37
CA LYS A 221 -27.59 -4.82 13.98
C LYS A 221 -27.22 -4.79 15.47
N GLY A 222 -26.30 -3.94 15.85
CA GLY A 222 -26.06 -3.66 17.27
C GLY A 222 -24.63 -3.59 17.80
N VAL A 223 -23.55 -3.97 17.06
CA VAL A 223 -22.19 -4.01 17.63
C VAL A 223 -21.39 -2.73 17.37
N PHE A 224 -21.73 -1.97 16.37
CA PHE A 224 -21.14 -0.65 16.11
C PHE A 224 -22.24 0.38 15.81
N GLN A 225 -23.10 0.67 16.77
CA GLN A 225 -23.59 2.03 16.88
C GLN A 225 -22.39 2.86 17.32
N SER A 226 -21.64 3.35 16.33
CA SER A 226 -20.74 4.47 16.52
C SER A 226 -21.63 5.65 16.88
N GLU A 227 -21.87 5.84 18.17
CA GLU A 227 -22.29 7.12 18.67
C GLU A 227 -21.31 8.15 18.09
N ASN A 228 -21.79 8.92 17.09
CA ASN A 228 -21.14 10.13 16.53
C ASN A 228 -19.61 10.07 16.45
N SER A 229 -19.04 9.11 15.71
CA SER A 229 -17.58 8.99 15.53
C SER A 229 -16.95 10.21 14.84
N HIS A 230 -17.74 11.09 14.26
CA HIS A 230 -17.33 12.34 13.63
C HIS A 230 -17.87 13.59 14.33
N SER A 231 -18.04 13.54 15.64
CA SER A 231 -18.34 14.78 16.39
C SER A 231 -17.17 15.76 16.21
N LEU A 232 -17.47 16.99 15.82
CA LEU A 232 -16.48 18.09 15.74
C LEU A 232 -15.68 18.23 17.04
N ASN A 233 -16.28 17.88 18.16
CA ASN A 233 -15.62 17.85 19.46
C ASN A 233 -14.53 16.78 19.55
N ASN A 234 -14.74 15.59 18.98
CA ASN A 234 -13.75 14.53 18.93
C ASN A 234 -12.56 14.92 18.04
N ILE A 235 -12.82 15.54 16.88
CA ILE A 235 -11.75 16.07 16.00
C ILE A 235 -10.94 17.13 16.73
N LYS A 236 -11.58 18.08 17.40
CA LYS A 236 -10.90 19.10 18.20
C LYS A 236 -10.10 18.49 19.36
N ALA A 237 -10.62 17.46 20.01
CA ALA A 237 -9.92 16.76 21.08
C ALA A 237 -8.66 16.05 20.56
N VAL A 238 -8.75 15.36 19.41
CA VAL A 238 -7.65 14.67 18.74
C VAL A 238 -6.56 15.66 18.30
N LEU A 239 -6.92 16.77 17.69
CA LEU A 239 -5.98 17.81 17.24
C LEU A 239 -5.25 18.54 18.38
N LYS A 240 -5.72 18.43 19.62
CA LYS A 240 -5.01 18.95 20.80
C LYS A 240 -3.87 18.05 21.28
N LEU A 241 -3.85 16.79 20.83
CA LEU A 241 -2.83 15.83 21.27
C LEU A 241 -1.55 16.02 20.44
N GLU A 242 -0.43 16.31 21.09
CA GLU A 242 0.90 16.39 20.46
C GLU A 242 1.25 15.09 19.74
N SER A 243 0.90 13.94 20.33
CA SER A 243 1.13 12.63 19.74
C SER A 243 0.49 12.44 18.36
N VAL A 244 -0.65 13.07 18.11
CA VAL A 244 -1.35 13.02 16.82
C VAL A 244 -0.54 13.74 15.74
N TRP A 245 -0.02 14.92 16.01
CA TRP A 245 0.80 15.69 15.08
C TRP A 245 2.12 14.97 14.77
N LEU A 246 2.75 14.39 15.80
CA LEU A 246 3.97 13.59 15.60
C LEU A 246 3.70 12.33 14.78
N LEU A 247 2.57 11.66 14.99
CA LEU A 247 2.17 10.51 14.14
C LEU A 247 1.89 10.93 12.71
N MET A 248 1.28 12.08 12.48
CA MET A 248 1.12 12.62 11.12
C MET A 248 2.47 12.75 10.41
N VAL A 249 3.48 13.31 11.10
CA VAL A 249 4.83 13.46 10.54
C VAL A 249 5.50 12.10 10.34
N ILE A 250 5.43 11.20 11.32
CA ILE A 250 5.99 9.85 11.23
C ILE A 250 5.42 9.11 10.03
N ILE A 251 4.08 9.11 9.87
CA ILE A 251 3.42 8.40 8.78
C ILE A 251 3.72 9.05 7.43
N LEU A 252 3.72 10.38 7.35
CA LEU A 252 4.08 11.09 6.13
C LEU A 252 5.49 10.72 5.67
N CYS A 253 6.48 10.75 6.58
CA CYS A 253 7.85 10.38 6.26
C CYS A 253 7.99 8.90 5.86
N ALA A 254 7.34 8.01 6.59
CA ALA A 254 7.35 6.58 6.28
C ALA A 254 6.66 6.27 4.94
N TYR A 255 5.56 6.96 4.65
CA TYR A 255 4.82 6.77 3.42
C TYR A 255 5.56 7.34 2.21
N PHE A 256 6.31 8.43 2.36
CA PHE A 256 7.22 8.89 1.31
C PHE A 256 8.29 7.84 0.99
N GLY A 257 8.88 7.19 2.00
CA GLY A 257 9.76 6.03 1.79
C GLY A 257 9.11 4.90 1.01
N TYR A 258 7.82 4.62 1.28
CA TYR A 258 7.06 3.65 0.50
C TYR A 258 6.84 4.10 -0.95
N LYS A 259 6.59 5.38 -1.19
CA LYS A 259 6.44 5.92 -2.56
C LYS A 259 7.73 5.83 -3.37
N VAL A 260 8.89 5.97 -2.74
CA VAL A 260 10.19 5.80 -3.43
C VAL A 260 10.38 4.37 -3.97
N THR A 261 9.67 3.36 -3.44
CA THR A 261 9.70 2.02 -4.04
C THR A 261 9.14 1.98 -5.47
N ASP A 262 8.41 3.01 -5.89
CA ASP A 262 7.83 3.13 -7.23
C ASP A 262 8.89 3.36 -8.33
N ILE A 263 10.14 3.68 -7.97
CA ILE A 263 11.21 3.97 -8.93
C ILE A 263 12.34 2.92 -8.97
N TYR A 264 12.23 1.81 -8.25
CA TYR A 264 13.30 0.80 -8.23
C TYR A 264 13.52 0.12 -9.59
N SER A 265 12.45 -0.19 -10.33
CA SER A 265 12.59 -0.72 -11.69
C SER A 265 13.21 0.30 -12.64
N LEU A 266 12.86 1.59 -12.50
CA LEU A 266 13.47 2.65 -13.30
C LEU A 266 14.97 2.80 -12.96
N TYR A 267 15.35 2.76 -11.68
CA TYR A 267 16.76 2.76 -11.27
C TYR A 267 17.53 1.59 -11.90
N ALA A 268 16.96 0.40 -11.85
CA ALA A 268 17.57 -0.79 -12.42
C ALA A 268 17.78 -0.65 -13.95
N SER A 269 16.84 -0.08 -14.66
CA SER A 269 16.94 0.17 -16.10
C SER A 269 17.92 1.31 -16.42
N GLU A 270 17.74 2.49 -15.83
CA GLU A 270 18.50 3.70 -16.20
C GLU A 270 19.94 3.71 -15.68
N VAL A 271 20.20 3.13 -14.50
CA VAL A 271 21.50 3.21 -13.82
C VAL A 271 22.29 1.91 -13.95
N LEU A 272 21.62 0.76 -13.83
CA LEU A 272 22.27 -0.54 -13.90
C LEU A 272 22.26 -1.16 -15.32
N GLY A 273 21.47 -0.59 -16.24
CA GLY A 273 21.37 -1.06 -17.63
C GLY A 273 20.58 -2.37 -17.77
N PHE A 274 19.69 -2.68 -16.83
CA PHE A 274 18.83 -3.85 -16.92
C PHE A 274 17.76 -3.65 -17.98
N ASP A 275 17.39 -4.72 -18.67
CA ASP A 275 16.23 -4.71 -19.56
C ASP A 275 14.90 -4.59 -18.79
N GLU A 276 13.79 -4.45 -19.50
CA GLU A 276 12.48 -4.25 -18.85
C GLU A 276 12.04 -5.44 -17.99
N VAL A 277 12.43 -6.67 -18.37
CA VAL A 277 12.10 -7.89 -17.63
C VAL A 277 12.90 -7.95 -16.34
N ASP A 278 14.20 -7.73 -16.40
CA ASP A 278 15.09 -7.73 -15.24
C ASP A 278 14.81 -6.56 -14.32
N ALA A 279 14.51 -5.37 -14.85
CA ALA A 279 14.09 -4.21 -14.08
C ALA A 279 12.77 -4.46 -13.32
N ALA A 280 11.80 -5.10 -13.96
CA ALA A 280 10.56 -5.49 -13.32
C ALA A 280 10.77 -6.59 -12.26
N ASN A 281 11.69 -7.53 -12.49
CA ASN A 281 12.10 -8.52 -11.50
C ASN A 281 12.68 -7.88 -10.24
N VAL A 282 13.53 -6.85 -10.35
CA VAL A 282 14.06 -6.09 -9.21
C VAL A 282 12.91 -5.52 -8.37
N SER A 283 11.94 -4.89 -9.01
CA SER A 283 10.79 -4.29 -8.32
C SER A 283 9.87 -5.36 -7.69
N SER A 284 9.75 -6.53 -8.30
CA SER A 284 8.97 -7.65 -7.77
C SER A 284 9.67 -8.32 -6.58
N LEU A 285 10.99 -8.50 -6.67
CA LEU A 285 11.80 -9.17 -5.64
C LEU A 285 11.71 -8.43 -4.29
N GLN A 286 11.80 -7.10 -4.29
CA GLN A 286 11.72 -6.33 -3.05
C GLN A 286 10.36 -6.47 -2.34
N LEU A 287 9.28 -6.81 -3.06
CA LEU A 287 7.97 -7.01 -2.46
C LEU A 287 7.90 -8.25 -1.55
N TYR A 288 8.74 -9.27 -1.79
CA TYR A 288 8.85 -10.43 -0.90
C TYR A 288 9.40 -10.08 0.49
N LEU A 289 10.11 -8.96 0.63
CA LEU A 289 10.58 -8.48 1.93
C LEU A 289 9.44 -7.93 2.80
N ARG A 290 8.35 -7.47 2.20
CA ARG A 290 7.24 -6.86 2.95
C ARG A 290 6.62 -7.82 3.96
N PRO A 291 6.17 -9.06 3.61
CA PRO A 291 5.65 -10.00 4.60
C PRO A 291 6.70 -10.37 5.65
N ILE A 292 7.97 -10.58 5.26
CA ILE A 292 9.05 -10.92 6.18
C ILE A 292 9.25 -9.79 7.20
N ALA A 293 9.38 -8.53 6.74
CA ALA A 293 9.52 -7.37 7.60
C ALA A 293 8.32 -7.19 8.54
N CYS A 294 7.09 -7.26 7.99
CA CYS A 294 5.87 -7.04 8.77
C CYS A 294 5.67 -8.08 9.87
N PHE A 295 5.87 -9.37 9.58
CA PHE A 295 5.73 -10.41 10.59
C PHE A 295 6.84 -10.35 11.64
N SER A 296 8.11 -10.18 11.22
CA SER A 296 9.25 -10.11 12.15
C SER A 296 9.13 -8.92 13.07
N ILE A 297 8.83 -7.74 12.55
CA ILE A 297 8.78 -6.52 13.35
C ILE A 297 7.56 -6.47 14.26
N GLY A 298 6.41 -7.01 13.83
CA GLY A 298 5.22 -7.14 14.68
C GLY A 298 5.50 -7.96 15.92
N PHE A 299 6.14 -9.12 15.74
CA PHE A 299 6.53 -9.98 16.85
C PHE A 299 7.55 -9.34 17.80
N LEU A 300 8.53 -8.60 17.27
CA LEU A 300 9.54 -7.91 18.08
C LEU A 300 8.93 -6.72 18.83
N ALA A 301 8.00 -6.00 18.22
CA ALA A 301 7.33 -4.86 18.83
C ALA A 301 6.42 -5.28 19.99
N ASP A 302 5.68 -6.38 19.85
CA ASP A 302 4.81 -6.92 20.91
C ASP A 302 5.60 -7.33 22.17
N ARG A 303 6.88 -7.70 22.02
CA ARG A 303 7.77 -8.07 23.12
C ARG A 303 8.51 -6.91 23.77
N SER A 304 8.42 -5.72 23.19
CA SER A 304 9.18 -4.56 23.65
C SER A 304 8.41 -3.25 23.47
N ASN A 305 8.84 -2.40 22.58
CA ASN A 305 8.45 -1.01 22.41
C ASN A 305 8.23 -0.70 20.94
N GLY A 306 7.00 -0.49 20.51
CA GLY A 306 6.68 -0.20 19.13
C GLY A 306 7.39 1.05 18.60
N ILE A 307 7.38 2.15 19.35
CA ILE A 307 8.05 3.39 18.95
C ILE A 307 9.56 3.26 18.81
N SER A 308 10.21 2.45 19.67
CA SER A 308 11.65 2.17 19.53
C SER A 308 11.97 1.45 18.22
N TRP A 309 11.11 0.54 17.79
CA TRP A 309 11.29 -0.15 16.51
C TRP A 309 11.02 0.76 15.32
N ILE A 310 10.09 1.70 15.42
CA ILE A 310 9.89 2.76 14.41
C ILE A 310 11.16 3.61 14.27
N SER A 311 11.76 4.04 15.39
CA SER A 311 13.01 4.80 15.36
C SER A 311 14.15 4.01 14.70
N LYS A 312 14.31 2.73 15.04
CA LYS A 312 15.29 1.83 14.38
C LYS A 312 14.98 1.68 12.88
N GLY A 313 13.70 1.54 12.52
CA GLY A 313 13.25 1.50 11.14
C GLY A 313 13.68 2.74 10.34
N PHE A 314 13.52 3.94 10.92
CA PHE A 314 14.02 5.19 10.30
C PHE A 314 15.53 5.22 10.16
N VAL A 315 16.30 4.70 11.13
CA VAL A 315 17.77 4.57 11.00
C VAL A 315 18.12 3.63 9.85
N VAL A 316 17.46 2.49 9.72
CA VAL A 316 17.69 1.54 8.63
C VAL A 316 17.31 2.17 7.28
N MET A 317 16.16 2.87 7.22
CA MET A 317 15.73 3.60 6.02
C MET A 317 16.72 4.71 5.65
N LEU A 318 17.26 5.44 6.63
CA LEU A 318 18.28 6.47 6.44
C LEU A 318 19.56 5.88 5.83
N ILE A 319 20.06 4.76 6.40
CA ILE A 319 21.26 4.09 5.87
C ILE A 319 21.06 3.68 4.41
N GLY A 320 19.95 2.99 4.11
CA GLY A 320 19.63 2.57 2.75
C GLY A 320 19.51 3.75 1.78
N SER A 321 18.83 4.83 2.20
CA SER A 321 18.68 6.02 1.35
C SER A 321 20.00 6.77 1.10
N LEU A 322 20.92 6.78 2.06
CA LEU A 322 22.27 7.35 1.89
C LEU A 322 23.09 6.60 0.83
N PHE A 323 23.01 5.26 0.78
CA PHE A 323 23.68 4.50 -0.27
C PHE A 323 23.17 4.90 -1.67
N PHE A 324 21.85 4.99 -1.86
CA PHE A 324 21.30 5.45 -3.13
C PHE A 324 21.62 6.90 -3.44
N ALA A 325 21.58 7.80 -2.46
CA ALA A 325 21.88 9.22 -2.63
C ALA A 325 23.37 9.48 -2.91
N SER A 326 24.27 8.60 -2.48
CA SER A 326 25.72 8.76 -2.66
C SER A 326 26.17 8.60 -4.12
N GLY A 327 25.37 7.94 -4.98
CA GLY A 327 25.74 7.67 -6.36
C GLY A 327 26.77 6.55 -6.57
N ILE A 328 27.09 5.77 -5.51
CA ILE A 328 28.04 4.64 -5.64
C ILE A 328 27.43 3.38 -6.25
N LEU A 329 26.10 3.33 -6.36
CA LEU A 329 25.38 2.15 -6.87
C LEU A 329 25.28 2.21 -8.39
N VAL A 330 26.35 1.83 -9.06
CA VAL A 330 26.48 1.81 -10.52
C VAL A 330 26.50 0.39 -11.09
N ALA A 331 26.48 0.23 -12.40
CA ALA A 331 26.32 -1.04 -13.11
C ALA A 331 27.27 -2.18 -12.67
N GLN A 332 28.45 -1.89 -12.17
CA GLN A 332 29.38 -2.93 -11.69
C GLN A 332 29.18 -3.30 -10.21
N GLN A 333 28.26 -2.63 -9.50
CA GLN A 333 28.05 -2.78 -8.06
C GLN A 333 26.72 -3.50 -7.73
N TYR A 334 26.34 -4.54 -8.49
CA TYR A 334 25.04 -5.25 -8.32
C TYR A 334 24.82 -5.75 -6.89
N SER A 335 25.85 -6.36 -6.26
CA SER A 335 25.69 -6.88 -4.89
C SER A 335 25.40 -5.74 -3.90
N LEU A 336 26.10 -4.61 -4.02
CA LEU A 336 25.88 -3.45 -3.16
C LEU A 336 24.49 -2.83 -3.40
N PHE A 337 24.06 -2.78 -4.66
CA PHE A 337 22.71 -2.34 -5.01
C PHE A 337 21.64 -3.20 -4.32
N PHE A 338 21.69 -4.53 -4.46
CA PHE A 338 20.70 -5.41 -3.83
C PHE A 338 20.72 -5.33 -2.31
N ILE A 339 21.90 -5.26 -1.68
CA ILE A 339 22.03 -5.07 -0.23
C ILE A 339 21.37 -3.74 0.19
N SER A 340 21.65 -2.66 -0.52
CA SER A 340 21.09 -1.33 -0.22
C SER A 340 19.57 -1.29 -0.42
N LEU A 341 19.07 -1.93 -1.48
CA LEU A 341 17.64 -2.09 -1.75
C LEU A 341 16.95 -2.87 -0.63
N PHE A 342 17.54 -3.96 -0.17
CA PHE A 342 16.99 -4.76 0.93
C PHE A 342 16.99 -3.99 2.25
N ILE A 343 18.06 -3.28 2.57
CA ILE A 343 18.14 -2.41 3.77
C ILE A 343 17.03 -1.36 3.72
N LEU A 344 16.90 -0.65 2.60
CA LEU A 344 15.91 0.40 2.45
C LEU A 344 14.46 -0.13 2.52
N ALA A 345 14.18 -1.24 1.83
CA ALA A 345 12.88 -1.89 1.87
C ALA A 345 12.53 -2.40 3.27
N LEU A 346 13.49 -3.01 3.97
CA LEU A 346 13.30 -3.51 5.33
C LEU A 346 12.95 -2.36 6.29
N GLY A 347 13.69 -1.24 6.24
CA GLY A 347 13.39 -0.04 7.03
C GLY A 347 11.97 0.49 6.75
N THR A 348 11.64 0.67 5.48
CA THR A 348 10.34 1.21 5.02
C THR A 348 9.17 0.33 5.48
N TYR A 349 9.24 -0.98 5.25
CA TYR A 349 8.14 -1.90 5.60
C TYR A 349 8.01 -2.11 7.11
N SER A 350 9.14 -2.07 7.85
CA SER A 350 9.12 -2.16 9.31
C SER A 350 8.36 -1.00 9.95
N ILE A 351 8.63 0.24 9.53
CA ILE A 351 7.92 1.42 10.04
C ILE A 351 6.44 1.33 9.66
N ARG A 352 6.15 0.96 8.41
CA ARG A 352 4.79 0.86 7.89
C ARG A 352 3.92 -0.14 8.66
N ALA A 353 4.48 -1.25 9.11
CA ALA A 353 3.78 -2.26 9.89
C ALA A 353 3.37 -1.74 11.29
N LEU A 354 4.10 -0.79 11.85
CA LEU A 354 3.96 -0.40 13.25
C LEU A 354 3.25 0.94 13.49
N TYR A 355 3.21 1.86 12.53
CA TYR A 355 2.80 3.24 12.80
C TYR A 355 1.36 3.39 13.34
N PHE A 356 0.46 2.47 13.04
CA PHE A 356 -0.87 2.45 13.67
C PHE A 356 -0.92 1.59 14.95
N ALA A 357 0.06 0.73 15.19
CA ALA A 357 0.12 -0.08 16.41
C ALA A 357 0.48 0.75 17.65
N ILE A 358 1.19 1.88 17.47
CA ILE A 358 1.68 2.72 18.56
C ILE A 358 0.70 3.79 19.06
N LEU A 359 -0.55 3.82 18.60
CA LEU A 359 -1.55 4.81 19.03
C LEU A 359 -1.73 4.84 20.55
N GLN A 360 -1.73 3.68 21.20
CA GLN A 360 -1.81 3.55 22.65
C GLN A 360 -0.57 4.13 23.37
N GLU A 361 0.61 3.95 22.81
CA GLU A 361 1.86 4.50 23.35
C GLU A 361 1.83 6.04 23.34
N GLY A 362 1.10 6.66 22.41
CA GLY A 362 0.86 8.10 22.34
C GLY A 362 -0.29 8.61 23.20
N LYS A 363 -0.78 7.82 24.15
CA LYS A 363 -1.88 8.18 25.06
C LYS A 363 -3.19 8.55 24.33
N ILE A 364 -3.40 8.00 23.11
CA ILE A 364 -4.65 8.18 22.36
C ILE A 364 -5.65 7.16 22.89
N SER A 365 -6.76 7.65 23.47
CA SER A 365 -7.78 6.77 24.04
C SER A 365 -8.46 5.90 22.99
N LEU A 366 -8.90 4.71 23.39
CA LEU A 366 -9.64 3.81 22.51
C LEU A 366 -10.88 4.45 21.90
N ALA A 367 -11.58 5.31 22.67
CA ALA A 367 -12.76 6.04 22.22
C ALA A 367 -12.47 7.02 21.07
N LEU A 368 -11.26 7.58 21.00
CA LEU A 368 -10.83 8.55 19.98
C LEU A 368 -10.04 7.89 18.84
N THR A 369 -9.74 6.59 18.91
CA THR A 369 -8.88 5.90 17.94
C THR A 369 -9.36 6.05 16.51
N GLY A 370 -10.65 5.86 16.25
CA GLY A 370 -11.21 6.00 14.89
C GLY A 370 -11.04 7.41 14.32
N THR A 371 -11.36 8.44 15.14
CA THR A 371 -11.18 9.84 14.76
C THR A 371 -9.70 10.18 14.56
N ALA A 372 -8.82 9.71 15.44
CA ALA A 372 -7.39 9.93 15.36
C ALA A 372 -6.78 9.31 14.09
N VAL A 373 -7.11 8.04 13.80
CA VAL A 373 -6.67 7.36 12.57
C VAL A 373 -7.16 8.11 11.32
N GLY A 374 -8.42 8.56 11.30
CA GLY A 374 -8.94 9.35 10.19
C GLY A 374 -8.16 10.65 9.96
N VAL A 375 -7.96 11.44 11.02
CA VAL A 375 -7.22 12.72 10.98
C VAL A 375 -5.76 12.49 10.59
N ILE A 376 -5.09 11.50 11.17
CA ILE A 376 -3.70 11.15 10.88
C ILE A 376 -3.55 10.69 9.42
N SER A 377 -4.48 9.89 8.91
CA SER A 377 -4.43 9.39 7.54
C SER A 377 -4.57 10.50 6.49
N LEU A 378 -5.35 11.54 6.76
CA LEU A 378 -5.47 12.68 5.84
C LEU A 378 -4.12 13.34 5.55
N SER A 379 -3.28 13.51 6.57
CA SER A 379 -1.92 14.03 6.39
C SER A 379 -0.95 12.96 5.92
N GLY A 380 -1.04 11.75 6.50
CA GLY A 380 -0.09 10.67 6.26
C GLY A 380 -0.01 10.19 4.81
N TYR A 381 -1.11 10.26 4.07
CA TYR A 381 -1.17 9.84 2.66
C TYR A 381 -1.05 11.00 1.65
N THR A 382 -0.73 12.21 2.10
CA THR A 382 -0.44 13.34 1.19
C THR A 382 0.75 13.11 0.24
N PRO A 383 1.76 12.24 0.51
CA PRO A 383 2.75 11.91 -0.50
C PRO A 383 2.18 11.30 -1.80
N ASP A 384 0.97 10.78 -1.82
CA ASP A 384 0.29 10.42 -3.08
C ASP A 384 0.04 11.64 -3.97
N ILE A 385 -0.13 12.83 -3.38
CA ILE A 385 -0.41 14.07 -4.12
C ILE A 385 0.89 14.70 -4.64
N PHE A 386 1.92 14.84 -3.80
CA PHE A 386 3.13 15.59 -4.15
C PHE A 386 4.34 14.72 -4.49
N GLY A 387 4.41 13.49 -3.95
CA GLY A 387 5.60 12.64 -4.07
C GLY A 387 5.87 12.20 -5.51
N GLY A 388 4.81 11.86 -6.26
CA GLY A 388 4.94 11.49 -7.67
C GLY A 388 5.51 12.61 -8.53
N PRO A 389 4.91 13.82 -8.55
CA PRO A 389 5.45 14.96 -9.30
C PRO A 389 6.85 15.40 -8.84
N LEU A 390 7.12 15.36 -7.52
CA LEU A 390 8.44 15.70 -6.98
C LEU A 390 9.53 14.77 -7.54
N MET A 391 9.30 13.45 -7.44
CA MET A 391 10.22 12.46 -7.98
C MET A 391 10.35 12.60 -9.51
N GLY A 392 9.21 12.73 -10.20
CA GLY A 392 9.17 12.86 -11.65
C GLY A 392 9.96 14.07 -12.16
N TYR A 393 9.79 15.22 -11.52
CA TYR A 393 10.55 16.44 -11.88
C TYR A 393 12.06 16.22 -11.84
N PHE A 394 12.59 15.58 -10.81
CA PHE A 394 14.02 15.33 -10.70
C PHE A 394 14.51 14.27 -11.68
N LEU A 395 13.75 13.21 -11.89
CA LEU A 395 14.08 12.14 -12.83
C LEU A 395 14.09 12.64 -14.29
N ASP A 396 13.12 13.48 -14.67
CA ASP A 396 13.06 14.02 -16.02
C ASP A 396 14.10 15.13 -16.26
N LYS A 397 14.35 15.99 -15.26
CA LYS A 397 15.30 17.08 -15.38
C LYS A 397 16.76 16.62 -15.35
N TYR A 398 17.05 15.57 -14.63
CA TYR A 398 18.38 15.01 -14.42
C TYR A 398 18.38 13.50 -14.71
N PRO A 399 18.27 13.07 -15.98
CA PRO A 399 18.19 11.64 -16.34
C PRO A 399 19.38 10.84 -15.78
N GLY A 400 19.13 9.57 -15.51
CA GLY A 400 20.12 8.63 -14.98
C GLY A 400 20.40 8.85 -13.49
N ILE A 401 21.62 8.53 -13.06
CA ILE A 401 21.97 8.44 -11.63
C ILE A 401 21.69 9.72 -10.84
N LEU A 402 21.89 10.90 -11.44
CA LEU A 402 21.77 12.18 -10.74
C LEU A 402 20.33 12.48 -10.30
N GLY A 403 19.34 12.21 -11.14
CA GLY A 403 17.93 12.35 -10.78
C GLY A 403 17.55 11.44 -9.62
N HIS A 404 18.01 10.21 -9.67
CA HIS A 404 17.82 9.27 -8.57
C HIS A 404 18.51 9.74 -7.27
N GLN A 405 19.72 10.27 -7.34
CA GLN A 405 20.40 10.84 -6.16
C GLN A 405 19.58 11.95 -5.50
N TYR A 406 18.99 12.86 -6.29
CA TYR A 406 18.11 13.90 -5.74
C TYR A 406 16.87 13.28 -5.04
N VAL A 407 16.19 12.32 -5.67
CA VAL A 407 15.02 11.67 -5.06
C VAL A 407 15.38 10.97 -3.75
N PHE A 408 16.48 10.21 -3.73
CA PHE A 408 16.94 9.55 -2.50
C PHE A 408 17.50 10.56 -1.48
N GLY A 409 18.05 11.71 -1.90
CA GLY A 409 18.40 12.82 -1.03
C GLY A 409 17.20 13.39 -0.28
N PHE A 410 16.05 13.55 -0.96
CA PHE A 410 14.78 13.88 -0.26
C PHE A 410 14.40 12.81 0.75
N LEU A 411 14.55 11.53 0.40
CA LEU A 411 14.25 10.44 1.33
C LEU A 411 15.17 10.46 2.55
N VAL A 412 16.44 10.82 2.41
CA VAL A 412 17.36 11.08 3.54
C VAL A 412 16.76 12.15 4.47
N GLY A 413 16.32 13.28 3.91
CA GLY A 413 15.65 14.34 4.68
C GLY A 413 14.40 13.85 5.42
N PHE A 414 13.50 13.15 4.73
CA PHE A 414 12.31 12.56 5.36
C PHE A 414 12.66 11.51 6.41
N SER A 415 13.73 10.72 6.22
CA SER A 415 14.19 9.74 7.20
C SER A 415 14.65 10.42 8.49
N ILE A 416 15.40 11.52 8.38
CA ILE A 416 15.86 12.32 9.54
C ILE A 416 14.66 12.95 10.27
N ILE A 417 13.74 13.58 9.54
CA ILE A 417 12.53 14.21 10.12
C ILE A 417 11.69 13.16 10.85
N GLY A 418 11.44 12.00 10.24
CA GLY A 418 10.71 10.90 10.83
C GLY A 418 11.40 10.34 12.08
N LEU A 419 12.73 10.22 12.05
CA LEU A 419 13.54 9.79 13.19
C LEU A 419 13.42 10.76 14.37
N LEU A 420 13.57 12.06 14.13
CA LEU A 420 13.43 13.10 15.16
C LEU A 420 12.01 13.11 15.74
N ALA A 421 10.97 13.00 14.89
CA ALA A 421 9.59 12.90 15.33
C ALA A 421 9.34 11.64 16.18
N SER A 422 9.96 10.51 15.83
CA SER A 422 9.84 9.27 16.60
C SER A 422 10.52 9.35 17.96
N PHE A 423 11.66 10.03 18.08
CA PHE A 423 12.30 10.30 19.37
C PHE A 423 11.45 11.21 20.26
N ARG A 424 10.86 12.26 19.67
CA ARG A 424 9.95 13.14 20.41
C ARG A 424 8.70 12.39 20.88
N TYR A 425 8.14 11.53 20.02
CA TYR A 425 6.99 10.69 20.37
C TYR A 425 7.29 9.75 21.54
N ALA A 426 8.49 9.17 21.56
CA ALA A 426 8.93 8.31 22.67
C ALA A 426 8.96 9.05 24.01
N GLN A 427 9.24 10.37 24.04
CA GLN A 427 9.22 11.19 25.26
C GLN A 427 7.80 11.41 25.81
N ILE A 428 6.76 11.45 24.96
CA ILE A 428 5.36 11.59 25.39
C ILE A 428 4.87 10.34 26.13
N ARG A 429 5.40 9.19 25.76
CA ARG A 429 5.08 7.92 26.38
C ARG A 429 5.52 7.85 27.84
N ASN A 430 6.77 8.29 28.12
CA ASN A 430 7.35 8.34 29.47
C ASN A 430 6.72 9.48 30.28
#